data_b2f3c99eb2093af019975f726e31ba1f
#
_entry.id   b2f3c99eb2093af019975f726e31ba1f
#
_cell.length_a   1.000
_cell.length_b   1.000
_cell.length_c   1.000
_cell.angle_alpha   90.00
_cell.angle_beta   90.00
_cell.angle_gamma   90.00
#
_symmetry.space_group_name_H-M   'P 1'
#
loop_
_entity.id
_entity.type
_entity.pdbx_description
1 polymer ?
#
loop_
_entity_poly.entity_id
_entity_poly.type
_entity_poly.pdbx_seq_one_letter_code
_entity_poly.pdbx_strand_id
1 'polypeptide(L)'
;YYAYQYITEKYPGEIEWDAKNLAIYSIDIETTSEGGFPNVDSPAEKVLVVTLQNNNTKKITTFGLGEFTPTHETSKYDVDWIGCKDEYTLLKTFVEWWEENTPDIITGWNSNLFDIPYMIGRIERILGEGEHKRLSPFGLVNKRPIRFANREMTAYEITGVAQLDYLDLYKKFTYVTRESYKLDFITETELGHKKLESGFETFKEFYEGDWNRFVEYNIIDTVLVDELEDKMKLIELAITMAYDAKCNFGDVFSAVRTWDSLMYNHLWNKKIVIGQGGGRKDTQIEGAFVQEPVPGSYEWVASFDATSLYPSILMQHNMSPETIVPGFKYEVSVNDQLDRYKLDKLKEKNYTMAGNGSCYTREKKGYFPEIVQKFFNDRLKYKKLMQKAQKDFQETGALHHKNEISKYNNFQMARKIQLNSLYGALANQ
;
A
#
# COMPACT_ATOMS: atom_id res chain seq x y z
N TYR A 1 -19.22 -7.07 2.51
CA TYR A 1 -19.18 -8.50 2.09
C TYR A 1 -19.83 -8.74 0.73
N TYR A 2 -20.89 -8.02 0.36
CA TYR A 2 -21.59 -8.23 -0.93
C TYR A 2 -20.67 -8.10 -2.15
N ALA A 3 -19.80 -7.08 -2.18
CA ALA A 3 -18.85 -6.89 -3.27
C ALA A 3 -17.84 -8.05 -3.36
N TYR A 4 -17.32 -8.53 -2.23
CA TYR A 4 -16.41 -9.68 -2.19
C TYR A 4 -17.09 -10.96 -2.67
N GLN A 5 -18.34 -11.19 -2.27
CA GLN A 5 -19.14 -12.32 -2.75
C GLN A 5 -19.28 -12.28 -4.27
N TYR A 6 -19.69 -11.14 -4.83
CA TYR A 6 -19.84 -10.96 -6.27
C TYR A 6 -18.54 -11.24 -7.02
N ILE A 7 -17.42 -10.67 -6.57
CA ILE A 7 -16.11 -10.88 -7.20
C ILE A 7 -15.72 -12.35 -7.12
N THR A 8 -15.91 -13.01 -5.96
CA THR A 8 -15.54 -14.42 -5.79
C THR A 8 -16.37 -15.36 -6.64
N GLU A 9 -17.66 -15.09 -6.79
CA GLU A 9 -18.56 -15.87 -7.66
C GLU A 9 -18.25 -15.65 -9.15
N LYS A 10 -18.04 -14.41 -9.54
CA LYS A 10 -17.78 -14.05 -10.93
C LYS A 10 -16.40 -14.51 -11.41
N TYR A 11 -15.42 -14.47 -10.52
CA TYR A 11 -14.01 -14.78 -10.80
C TYR A 11 -13.48 -15.81 -9.77
N PRO A 12 -13.87 -17.10 -9.87
CA PRO A 12 -13.51 -18.11 -8.85
C PRO A 12 -12.01 -18.47 -8.83
N GLY A 13 -11.31 -18.30 -9.95
CA GLY A 13 -9.88 -18.58 -10.11
C GLY A 13 -8.96 -17.40 -9.75
N GLU A 14 -7.70 -17.50 -10.13
CA GLU A 14 -6.77 -16.37 -10.16
C GLU A 14 -7.24 -15.38 -11.23
N ILE A 15 -7.16 -14.09 -10.92
CA ILE A 15 -7.52 -13.04 -11.87
C ILE A 15 -6.23 -12.59 -12.55
N GLU A 16 -6.15 -12.78 -13.87
CA GLU A 16 -5.08 -12.20 -14.67
C GLU A 16 -5.31 -10.69 -14.81
N TRP A 17 -4.29 -9.90 -14.63
CA TRP A 17 -4.34 -8.45 -14.73
C TRP A 17 -3.06 -7.90 -15.34
N ASP A 18 -3.18 -6.71 -15.95
CA ASP A 18 -2.04 -5.95 -16.47
C ASP A 18 -2.23 -4.49 -16.03
N ALA A 19 -1.23 -3.90 -15.38
CA ALA A 19 -1.27 -2.51 -14.94
C ALA A 19 -1.53 -1.53 -16.08
N LYS A 20 -1.16 -1.89 -17.31
CA LYS A 20 -1.41 -1.09 -18.52
C LYS A 20 -2.88 -0.87 -18.82
N ASN A 21 -3.76 -1.73 -18.31
CA ASN A 21 -5.20 -1.61 -18.47
C ASN A 21 -5.85 -0.70 -17.41
N LEU A 22 -5.07 -0.19 -16.46
CA LEU A 22 -5.54 0.70 -15.40
C LEU A 22 -5.09 2.13 -15.69
N ALA A 23 -6.01 3.08 -15.54
CA ALA A 23 -5.72 4.50 -15.61
C ALA A 23 -5.10 4.95 -14.27
N ILE A 24 -3.76 4.96 -14.19
CA ILE A 24 -2.99 5.33 -13.00
C ILE A 24 -2.41 6.71 -13.22
N TYR A 25 -2.73 7.66 -12.33
CA TYR A 25 -2.22 9.01 -12.39
C TYR A 25 -1.54 9.42 -11.09
N SER A 26 -0.37 10.06 -11.22
CA SER A 26 0.27 10.81 -10.13
C SER A 26 -0.24 12.24 -10.18
N ILE A 27 -0.56 12.83 -9.02
CA ILE A 27 -1.02 14.22 -8.89
C ILE A 27 -0.14 14.99 -7.92
N ASP A 28 0.07 16.27 -8.23
CA ASP A 28 0.66 17.26 -7.33
C ASP A 28 0.04 18.63 -7.60
N ILE A 29 -0.13 19.45 -6.55
CA ILE A 29 -0.72 20.78 -6.65
C ILE A 29 0.15 21.83 -6.01
N GLU A 30 0.08 23.05 -6.55
CA GLU A 30 0.69 24.24 -5.95
C GLU A 30 -0.33 25.33 -5.73
N THR A 31 -0.21 26.02 -4.60
CA THR A 31 -1.15 27.05 -4.18
C THR A 31 -0.46 28.38 -3.87
N THR A 32 -1.21 29.46 -3.74
CA THR A 32 -0.69 30.66 -3.08
C THR A 32 -0.35 30.36 -1.61
N SER A 33 0.47 31.22 -1.02
CA SER A 33 0.87 31.12 0.39
C SER A 33 0.85 32.47 1.08
N GLU A 34 -0.17 33.27 0.80
CA GLU A 34 -0.30 34.64 1.37
C GLU A 34 -0.55 34.62 2.87
N GLY A 35 -1.34 33.67 3.36
CA GLY A 35 -1.64 33.47 4.77
C GLY A 35 -0.72 32.47 5.49
N GLY A 36 0.35 31.99 4.85
CA GLY A 36 1.24 30.95 5.34
C GLY A 36 0.95 29.58 4.68
N PHE A 37 1.24 28.48 5.36
CA PHE A 37 1.03 27.14 4.80
C PHE A 37 -0.47 26.88 4.61
N PRO A 38 -0.91 26.38 3.42
CA PRO A 38 -2.31 26.16 3.10
C PRO A 38 -2.99 25.19 4.08
N ASN A 39 -4.19 25.54 4.53
CA ASN A 39 -4.97 24.73 5.45
C ASN A 39 -6.05 23.95 4.70
N VAL A 40 -6.00 22.63 4.79
CA VAL A 40 -6.95 21.71 4.14
C VAL A 40 -8.38 21.87 4.67
N ASP A 41 -8.55 22.10 5.98
CA ASP A 41 -9.89 22.24 6.60
C ASP A 41 -10.54 23.61 6.27
N SER A 42 -9.75 24.58 5.84
CA SER A 42 -10.22 25.90 5.39
C SER A 42 -9.36 26.37 4.21
N PRO A 43 -9.57 25.82 3.01
CA PRO A 43 -8.73 26.08 1.85
C PRO A 43 -8.96 27.49 1.33
N ALA A 44 -8.21 28.46 1.86
CA ALA A 44 -8.31 29.88 1.52
C ALA A 44 -7.43 30.27 0.34
N GLU A 45 -6.24 29.65 0.25
CA GLU A 45 -5.25 29.94 -0.76
C GLU A 45 -5.68 29.41 -2.14
N LYS A 46 -5.36 30.17 -3.20
CA LYS A 46 -5.75 29.80 -4.57
C LYS A 46 -4.88 28.67 -5.09
N VAL A 47 -5.47 27.75 -5.83
CA VAL A 47 -4.72 26.78 -6.63
C VAL A 47 -4.12 27.48 -7.83
N LEU A 48 -2.81 27.39 -7.99
CA LEU A 48 -2.04 28.01 -9.06
C LEU A 48 -1.71 27.04 -10.18
N VAL A 49 -1.33 25.81 -9.82
CA VAL A 49 -0.93 24.75 -10.75
C VAL A 49 -1.45 23.41 -10.23
N VAL A 50 -1.89 22.57 -11.16
CA VAL A 50 -2.23 21.16 -10.91
C VAL A 50 -1.59 20.33 -12.00
N THR A 51 -0.75 19.39 -11.63
CA THR A 51 -0.11 18.45 -12.58
C THR A 51 -0.60 17.04 -12.36
N LEU A 52 -0.96 16.36 -13.45
CA LEU A 52 -1.23 14.92 -13.46
C LEU A 52 -0.32 14.25 -14.48
N GLN A 53 0.31 13.15 -14.07
CA GLN A 53 1.08 12.30 -14.95
C GLN A 53 0.47 10.91 -15.04
N ASN A 54 0.21 10.46 -16.26
CA ASN A 54 -0.20 9.09 -16.50
C ASN A 54 1.01 8.15 -16.37
N ASN A 55 1.00 7.26 -15.38
CA ASN A 55 2.13 6.38 -15.10
C ASN A 55 2.46 5.38 -16.21
N ASN A 56 1.46 5.00 -17.03
CA ASN A 56 1.66 4.06 -18.15
C ASN A 56 2.20 4.71 -19.40
N THR A 57 1.61 5.85 -19.80
CA THR A 57 1.98 6.56 -21.04
C THR A 57 3.08 7.59 -20.83
N LYS A 58 3.34 7.98 -19.57
CA LYS A 58 4.24 9.05 -19.14
C LYS A 58 3.83 10.44 -19.61
N LYS A 59 2.63 10.58 -20.20
CA LYS A 59 2.09 11.88 -20.59
C LYS A 59 1.75 12.70 -19.34
N ILE A 60 2.15 13.96 -19.35
CA ILE A 60 1.90 14.92 -18.27
C ILE A 60 0.86 15.93 -18.76
N THR A 61 -0.18 16.15 -17.97
CA THR A 61 -1.17 17.21 -18.19
C THR A 61 -1.09 18.19 -17.02
N THR A 62 -0.80 19.46 -17.32
CA THR A 62 -0.63 20.50 -16.31
C THR A 62 -1.61 21.63 -16.56
N PHE A 63 -2.41 21.94 -15.56
CA PHE A 63 -3.33 23.09 -15.53
C PHE A 63 -2.69 24.20 -14.71
N GLY A 64 -2.64 25.42 -15.24
CA GLY A 64 -2.06 26.52 -14.47
C GLY A 64 -2.56 27.89 -14.91
N LEU A 65 -2.28 28.89 -14.08
CA LEU A 65 -2.68 30.27 -14.35
C LEU A 65 -1.64 30.93 -15.27
N GLY A 66 -2.09 31.41 -16.45
CA GLY A 66 -1.23 32.12 -17.39
C GLY A 66 -0.52 31.24 -18.40
N GLU A 67 0.66 31.69 -18.84
CA GLU A 67 1.45 31.06 -19.88
C GLU A 67 2.61 30.28 -19.27
N PHE A 68 2.99 29.18 -19.91
CA PHE A 68 4.16 28.38 -19.54
C PHE A 68 4.95 28.00 -20.79
N THR A 69 6.25 28.06 -20.69
CA THR A 69 7.15 27.57 -21.72
C THR A 69 8.15 26.61 -21.11
N PRO A 70 8.16 25.31 -21.52
CA PRO A 70 9.12 24.34 -21.00
C PRO A 70 10.56 24.81 -21.19
N THR A 71 11.38 24.72 -20.14
CA THR A 71 12.81 24.97 -20.20
C THR A 71 13.59 23.66 -20.37
N HIS A 72 14.91 23.71 -20.20
CA HIS A 72 15.77 22.53 -20.30
C HIS A 72 15.37 21.40 -19.31
N GLU A 73 14.80 21.75 -18.15
CA GLU A 73 14.43 20.77 -17.13
C GLU A 73 13.21 19.92 -17.53
N THR A 74 12.22 20.53 -18.18
CA THR A 74 10.96 19.88 -18.54
C THR A 74 10.81 19.59 -20.02
N SER A 75 11.64 20.16 -20.89
CA SER A 75 11.56 19.98 -22.36
C SER A 75 11.72 18.53 -22.84
N LYS A 76 12.25 17.66 -21.99
CA LYS A 76 12.40 16.21 -22.27
C LYS A 76 11.13 15.40 -22.04
N TYR A 77 10.12 16.00 -21.40
CA TYR A 77 8.85 15.32 -21.08
C TYR A 77 7.75 15.74 -22.06
N ASP A 78 6.78 14.87 -22.24
CA ASP A 78 5.56 15.14 -23.01
C ASP A 78 4.54 15.87 -22.12
N VAL A 79 4.66 17.20 -22.06
CA VAL A 79 3.84 18.09 -21.23
C VAL A 79 2.77 18.74 -22.09
N ASP A 80 1.51 18.47 -21.72
CA ASP A 80 0.33 19.16 -22.26
C ASP A 80 -0.07 20.29 -21.28
N TRP A 81 0.21 21.54 -21.66
CA TRP A 81 -0.08 22.72 -20.86
C TRP A 81 -1.45 23.26 -21.16
N ILE A 82 -2.27 23.40 -20.14
CA ILE A 82 -3.63 23.99 -20.20
C ILE A 82 -3.63 25.30 -19.40
N GLY A 83 -3.34 26.41 -20.09
CA GLY A 83 -3.34 27.74 -19.51
C GLY A 83 -4.75 28.25 -19.22
N CYS A 84 -4.99 28.70 -18.00
CA CYS A 84 -6.25 29.19 -17.51
C CYS A 84 -6.14 30.66 -17.10
N LYS A 85 -7.18 31.45 -17.39
CA LYS A 85 -7.19 32.88 -17.05
C LYS A 85 -7.38 33.19 -15.57
N ASP A 86 -8.02 32.29 -14.84
CA ASP A 86 -8.33 32.40 -13.42
C ASP A 86 -8.56 31.04 -12.79
N GLU A 87 -8.58 30.98 -11.46
CA GLU A 87 -8.77 29.75 -10.71
C GLU A 87 -10.12 29.06 -11.00
N TYR A 88 -11.19 29.84 -11.23
CA TYR A 88 -12.49 29.27 -11.58
C TYR A 88 -12.38 28.42 -12.86
N THR A 89 -11.74 28.99 -13.89
CA THR A 89 -11.51 28.30 -15.17
C THR A 89 -10.61 27.10 -14.98
N LEU A 90 -9.54 27.22 -14.18
CA LEU A 90 -8.62 26.12 -13.89
C LEU A 90 -9.37 24.94 -13.26
N LEU A 91 -10.09 25.17 -12.15
CA LEU A 91 -10.81 24.12 -11.44
C LEU A 91 -11.91 23.49 -12.29
N LYS A 92 -12.62 24.31 -13.08
CA LYS A 92 -13.67 23.83 -13.99
C LYS A 92 -13.07 22.91 -15.06
N THR A 93 -12.00 23.35 -15.73
CA THR A 93 -11.35 22.57 -16.78
C THR A 93 -10.72 21.29 -16.21
N PHE A 94 -10.15 21.36 -15.00
CA PHE A 94 -9.64 20.20 -14.29
C PHE A 94 -10.74 19.16 -14.01
N VAL A 95 -11.91 19.58 -13.51
CA VAL A 95 -13.03 18.67 -13.23
C VAL A 95 -13.57 18.06 -14.52
N GLU A 96 -13.71 18.84 -15.60
CA GLU A 96 -14.14 18.35 -16.92
C GLU A 96 -13.13 17.32 -17.47
N TRP A 97 -11.84 17.61 -17.40
CA TRP A 97 -10.80 16.69 -17.80
C TRP A 97 -10.82 15.41 -16.96
N TRP A 98 -11.02 15.53 -15.64
CA TRP A 98 -11.09 14.37 -14.74
C TRP A 98 -12.26 13.45 -15.07
N GLU A 99 -13.43 13.99 -15.40
CA GLU A 99 -14.60 13.19 -15.82
C GLU A 99 -14.30 12.40 -17.11
N GLU A 100 -13.62 13.02 -18.07
CA GLU A 100 -13.24 12.37 -19.34
C GLU A 100 -12.13 11.33 -19.17
N ASN A 101 -11.23 11.52 -18.21
CA ASN A 101 -10.05 10.71 -17.97
C ASN A 101 -10.04 10.04 -16.58
N THR A 102 -11.21 9.73 -16.03
CA THR A 102 -11.36 9.26 -14.64
C THR A 102 -10.29 8.22 -14.26
N PRO A 103 -9.46 8.49 -13.23
CA PRO A 103 -8.46 7.54 -12.79
C PRO A 103 -9.09 6.28 -12.19
N ASP A 104 -8.52 5.11 -12.46
CA ASP A 104 -8.73 3.92 -11.63
C ASP A 104 -7.97 4.04 -10.30
N ILE A 105 -6.75 4.61 -10.39
CA ILE A 105 -5.86 4.82 -9.25
C ILE A 105 -5.28 6.23 -9.36
N ILE A 106 -5.41 6.99 -8.26
CA ILE A 106 -4.71 8.25 -8.06
C ILE A 106 -3.66 8.09 -6.98
N THR A 107 -2.46 8.59 -7.25
CA THR A 107 -1.33 8.59 -6.32
C THR A 107 -0.68 9.97 -6.26
N GLY A 108 0.26 10.15 -5.37
CA GLY A 108 1.03 11.37 -5.17
C GLY A 108 1.81 11.28 -3.88
N TRP A 109 2.60 12.28 -3.55
CA TRP A 109 3.37 12.28 -2.30
C TRP A 109 2.61 13.01 -1.19
N ASN A 110 2.02 12.28 -0.26
CA ASN A 110 1.13 12.79 0.79
C ASN A 110 -0.21 13.33 0.26
N SER A 111 -0.60 12.88 -0.91
CA SER A 111 -1.78 13.37 -1.64
C SER A 111 -3.10 13.11 -0.91
N ASN A 112 -3.20 12.05 -0.11
CA ASN A 112 -4.37 11.74 0.70
C ASN A 112 -4.65 12.75 1.82
N LEU A 113 -3.60 13.43 2.30
CA LEU A 113 -3.68 14.39 3.41
C LEU A 113 -3.61 15.85 2.96
N PHE A 114 -3.19 16.12 1.74
CA PHE A 114 -3.03 17.48 1.24
C PHE A 114 -3.73 17.68 -0.12
N ASP A 115 -3.20 17.15 -1.21
CA ASP A 115 -3.65 17.49 -2.57
C ASP A 115 -5.14 17.20 -2.80
N ILE A 116 -5.56 15.98 -2.53
CA ILE A 116 -6.96 15.57 -2.76
C ILE A 116 -7.94 16.32 -1.86
N PRO A 117 -7.75 16.39 -0.53
CA PRO A 117 -8.65 17.18 0.33
C PRO A 117 -8.66 18.66 -0.02
N TYR A 118 -7.51 19.24 -0.37
CA TYR A 118 -7.41 20.64 -0.73
C TYR A 118 -8.17 20.95 -2.02
N MET A 119 -7.96 20.15 -3.07
CA MET A 119 -8.69 20.26 -4.34
C MET A 119 -10.19 20.14 -4.15
N ILE A 120 -10.66 19.15 -3.39
CA ILE A 120 -12.08 18.97 -3.09
C ILE A 120 -12.66 20.23 -2.42
N GLY A 121 -11.98 20.74 -1.39
CA GLY A 121 -12.41 21.94 -0.68
C GLY A 121 -12.39 23.21 -1.55
N ARG A 122 -11.42 23.35 -2.46
CA ARG A 122 -11.36 24.47 -3.41
C ARG A 122 -12.43 24.37 -4.48
N ILE A 123 -12.66 23.17 -5.05
CA ILE A 123 -13.74 22.94 -6.03
C ILE A 123 -15.08 23.31 -5.41
N GLU A 124 -15.38 22.85 -4.21
CA GLU A 124 -16.62 23.17 -3.52
C GLU A 124 -16.77 24.68 -3.25
N ARG A 125 -15.69 25.34 -2.82
CA ARG A 125 -15.69 26.77 -2.50
C ARG A 125 -15.83 27.65 -3.73
N ILE A 126 -15.23 27.33 -4.87
CA ILE A 126 -15.13 28.18 -6.05
C ILE A 126 -16.16 27.82 -7.10
N LEU A 127 -16.42 26.56 -7.37
CA LEU A 127 -17.38 26.12 -8.37
C LEU A 127 -18.81 25.97 -7.80
N GLY A 128 -18.93 25.69 -6.50
CA GLY A 128 -20.18 25.53 -5.80
C GLY A 128 -20.35 24.18 -5.09
N GLU A 129 -21.38 24.15 -4.24
CA GLU A 129 -21.71 22.97 -3.44
C GLU A 129 -22.01 21.76 -4.34
N GLY A 130 -21.33 20.65 -4.09
CA GLY A 130 -21.56 19.38 -4.79
C GLY A 130 -20.74 19.20 -6.06
N GLU A 131 -20.08 20.22 -6.62
CA GLU A 131 -19.25 20.09 -7.84
C GLU A 131 -18.09 19.11 -7.65
N HIS A 132 -17.53 19.01 -6.44
CA HIS A 132 -16.49 18.02 -6.10
C HIS A 132 -16.95 16.56 -6.28
N LYS A 133 -18.26 16.29 -6.27
CA LYS A 133 -18.80 14.94 -6.46
C LYS A 133 -18.56 14.41 -7.88
N ARG A 134 -18.32 15.30 -8.84
CA ARG A 134 -17.97 14.96 -10.22
C ARG A 134 -16.61 14.23 -10.33
N LEU A 135 -15.77 14.30 -9.30
CA LEU A 135 -14.54 13.50 -9.24
C LEU A 135 -14.82 12.01 -9.09
N SER A 136 -16.02 11.62 -8.66
CA SER A 136 -16.44 10.23 -8.56
C SER A 136 -17.31 9.83 -9.75
N PRO A 137 -17.00 8.72 -10.45
CA PRO A 137 -17.85 8.20 -11.53
C PRO A 137 -19.25 7.78 -11.04
N PHE A 138 -19.45 7.69 -9.71
CA PHE A 138 -20.72 7.38 -9.07
C PHE A 138 -21.36 8.62 -8.38
N GLY A 139 -20.73 9.79 -8.46
CA GLY A 139 -21.18 11.00 -7.77
C GLY A 139 -21.09 10.91 -6.24
N LEU A 140 -20.23 10.05 -5.71
CA LEU A 140 -20.08 9.78 -4.28
C LEU A 140 -18.68 10.12 -3.80
N VAL A 141 -18.55 11.23 -3.08
CA VAL A 141 -17.32 11.64 -2.39
C VAL A 141 -17.64 11.79 -0.91
N ASN A 142 -17.02 10.95 -0.08
CA ASN A 142 -17.31 10.87 1.33
C ASN A 142 -16.19 11.47 2.16
N LYS A 143 -16.54 12.39 3.06
CA LYS A 143 -15.61 12.94 4.05
C LYS A 143 -15.35 11.92 5.14
N ARG A 144 -14.08 11.66 5.46
CA ARG A 144 -13.66 10.72 6.49
C ARG A 144 -12.70 11.40 7.47
N PRO A 145 -13.06 11.52 8.76
CA PRO A 145 -12.12 11.98 9.77
C PRO A 145 -11.06 10.90 10.00
N ILE A 146 -9.82 11.30 10.05
CA ILE A 146 -8.69 10.44 10.38
C ILE A 146 -7.89 11.05 11.53
N ARG A 147 -7.29 10.21 12.38
CA ARG A 147 -6.35 10.63 13.41
C ARG A 147 -4.93 10.40 12.95
N PHE A 148 -4.17 11.49 12.86
CA PHE A 148 -2.76 11.44 12.59
C PHE A 148 -1.99 12.24 13.64
N ALA A 149 -1.01 11.61 14.32
CA ALA A 149 -0.19 12.26 15.36
C ALA A 149 -1.00 13.07 16.40
N ASN A 150 -2.10 12.51 16.92
CA ASN A 150 -3.04 13.12 17.87
C ASN A 150 -3.81 14.35 17.35
N ARG A 151 -3.79 14.60 16.05
CA ARG A 151 -4.64 15.62 15.40
C ARG A 151 -5.73 14.92 14.57
N GLU A 152 -6.92 15.48 14.60
CA GLU A 152 -7.97 15.10 13.65
C GLU A 152 -7.69 15.83 12.35
N MET A 153 -7.68 15.08 11.26
CA MET A 153 -7.51 15.58 9.89
C MET A 153 -8.66 15.06 9.04
N THR A 154 -8.93 15.76 7.97
CA THR A 154 -9.94 15.37 6.99
C THR A 154 -9.28 14.67 5.82
N ALA A 155 -9.71 13.44 5.55
CA ALA A 155 -9.48 12.77 4.27
C ALA A 155 -10.80 12.58 3.53
N TYR A 156 -10.73 12.32 2.24
CA TYR A 156 -11.91 12.06 1.42
C TYR A 156 -11.75 10.69 0.75
N GLU A 157 -12.87 10.01 0.56
CA GLU A 157 -12.98 8.80 -0.23
C GLU A 157 -13.78 9.12 -1.48
N ILE A 158 -13.13 9.01 -2.63
CA ILE A 158 -13.74 9.18 -3.96
C ILE A 158 -14.18 7.80 -4.42
N THR A 159 -15.48 7.50 -4.34
CA THR A 159 -15.99 6.19 -4.72
C THR A 159 -15.76 5.93 -6.20
N GLY A 160 -15.11 4.83 -6.52
CA GLY A 160 -14.73 4.45 -7.89
C GLY A 160 -13.30 4.84 -8.28
N VAL A 161 -12.60 5.64 -7.48
CA VAL A 161 -11.20 5.99 -7.67
C VAL A 161 -10.39 5.51 -6.47
N ALA A 162 -9.45 4.63 -6.68
CA ALA A 162 -8.59 4.14 -5.60
C ALA A 162 -7.48 5.15 -5.31
N GLN A 163 -7.37 5.56 -4.05
CA GLN A 163 -6.34 6.50 -3.60
C GLN A 163 -5.19 5.71 -2.98
N LEU A 164 -4.09 5.59 -3.71
CA LEU A 164 -2.88 4.90 -3.28
C LEU A 164 -1.75 5.92 -3.10
N ASP A 165 -1.77 6.66 -2.00
CA ASP A 165 -0.74 7.63 -1.66
C ASP A 165 0.64 6.97 -1.62
N TYR A 166 1.60 7.51 -2.40
CA TYR A 166 2.91 6.90 -2.55
C TYR A 166 3.74 6.95 -1.27
N LEU A 167 3.57 7.98 -0.47
CA LEU A 167 4.20 8.06 0.86
C LEU A 167 3.71 6.95 1.79
N ASP A 168 2.41 6.66 1.76
CA ASP A 168 1.83 5.57 2.55
C ASP A 168 2.30 4.21 2.05
N LEU A 169 2.35 4.01 0.73
CA LEU A 169 2.94 2.81 0.13
C LEU A 169 4.41 2.64 0.52
N TYR A 170 5.20 3.72 0.43
CA TYR A 170 6.60 3.71 0.82
C TYR A 170 6.78 3.29 2.29
N LYS A 171 6.07 3.95 3.21
CA LYS A 171 6.12 3.61 4.64
C LYS A 171 5.66 2.19 4.95
N LYS A 172 4.65 1.71 4.23
CA LYS A 172 4.05 0.39 4.47
C LYS A 172 4.91 -0.75 3.99
N PHE A 173 5.50 -0.62 2.80
CA PHE A 173 6.14 -1.72 2.09
C PHE A 173 7.66 -1.66 2.06
N THR A 174 8.28 -0.56 2.50
CA THR A 174 9.71 -0.50 2.77
C THR A 174 9.95 -0.76 4.26
N TYR A 175 10.77 -1.73 4.59
CA TYR A 175 11.05 -2.10 5.99
C TYR A 175 12.19 -1.28 6.61
N VAL A 176 12.52 -0.15 6.02
CA VAL A 176 13.62 0.72 6.47
C VAL A 176 13.04 2.02 7.01
N THR A 177 13.30 2.31 8.29
CA THR A 177 12.98 3.62 8.86
C THR A 177 13.94 4.66 8.31
N ARG A 178 13.40 5.79 7.83
CA ARG A 178 14.16 6.92 7.30
C ARG A 178 14.17 8.07 8.30
N GLU A 179 15.23 8.89 8.25
CA GLU A 179 15.35 10.11 9.06
C GLU A 179 14.31 11.15 8.69
N SER A 180 13.96 11.21 7.40
CA SER A 180 12.93 12.09 6.86
C SER A 180 12.11 11.37 5.80
N TYR A 181 10.81 11.73 5.72
CA TYR A 181 9.89 11.26 4.70
C TYR A 181 9.46 12.38 3.74
N LYS A 182 10.23 13.47 3.65
CA LYS A 182 10.05 14.48 2.61
C LYS A 182 10.43 13.89 1.25
N LEU A 183 9.71 14.28 0.21
CA LEU A 183 9.95 13.77 -1.16
C LEU A 183 11.43 13.96 -1.56
N ASP A 184 11.99 15.13 -1.34
CA ASP A 184 13.38 15.45 -1.65
C ASP A 184 14.39 14.46 -1.00
N PHE A 185 14.21 14.16 0.29
CA PHE A 185 15.07 13.23 1.01
C PHE A 185 14.95 11.80 0.47
N ILE A 186 13.71 11.37 0.17
CA ILE A 186 13.46 10.02 -0.32
C ILE A 186 13.98 9.85 -1.75
N THR A 187 13.78 10.85 -2.62
CA THR A 187 14.30 10.80 -4.00
C THR A 187 15.82 10.81 -4.03
N GLU A 188 16.49 11.63 -3.21
CA GLU A 188 17.94 11.58 -3.06
C GLU A 188 18.42 10.19 -2.61
N THR A 189 17.74 9.62 -1.61
CA THR A 189 18.12 8.32 -1.06
C THR A 189 17.88 7.18 -2.04
N GLU A 190 16.73 7.18 -2.73
CA GLU A 190 16.33 6.09 -3.60
C GLU A 190 16.81 6.28 -5.04
N LEU A 191 16.73 7.47 -5.60
CA LEU A 191 17.05 7.74 -7.00
C LEU A 191 18.46 8.31 -7.20
N GLY A 192 19.05 8.93 -6.17
CA GLY A 192 20.36 9.56 -6.22
C GLY A 192 20.33 10.99 -6.75
N HIS A 193 19.15 11.58 -6.94
CA HIS A 193 18.97 12.98 -7.32
C HIS A 193 17.84 13.63 -6.53
N LYS A 194 17.90 14.94 -6.47
CA LYS A 194 17.00 15.77 -5.67
C LYS A 194 15.90 16.41 -6.52
N LYS A 195 14.91 16.91 -5.82
CA LYS A 195 13.91 17.86 -6.27
C LYS A 195 14.54 19.15 -6.80
N LEU A 196 13.83 19.85 -7.66
CA LEU A 196 14.25 21.17 -8.15
C LEU A 196 14.23 22.18 -6.98
N GLU A 197 15.34 22.90 -6.76
CA GLU A 197 15.39 23.94 -5.74
C GLU A 197 14.69 25.23 -6.21
N SER A 198 13.89 25.87 -5.35
CA SER A 198 13.21 27.12 -5.72
C SER A 198 14.20 28.26 -5.99
N GLY A 199 15.24 28.38 -5.17
CA GLY A 199 16.18 29.47 -5.21
C GLY A 199 15.66 30.78 -4.56
N PHE A 200 14.47 30.75 -3.93
CA PHE A 200 13.83 31.90 -3.27
C PHE A 200 13.67 31.66 -1.76
N GLU A 201 13.59 32.73 -0.99
CA GLU A 201 13.43 32.63 0.46
C GLU A 201 12.02 32.22 0.87
N THR A 202 11.00 32.71 0.14
CA THR A 202 9.60 32.41 0.38
C THR A 202 8.95 31.80 -0.85
N PHE A 203 7.93 31.00 -0.61
CA PHE A 203 7.15 30.40 -1.69
C PHE A 203 6.40 31.44 -2.51
N LYS A 204 6.00 32.56 -1.87
CA LYS A 204 5.38 33.70 -2.54
C LYS A 204 6.34 34.35 -3.54
N GLU A 205 7.54 34.66 -3.13
CA GLU A 205 8.57 35.21 -4.03
C GLU A 205 8.87 34.27 -5.20
N PHE A 206 8.75 32.97 -4.99
CA PHE A 206 8.99 31.98 -6.02
C PHE A 206 7.97 32.08 -7.16
N TYR A 207 6.66 32.00 -6.86
CA TYR A 207 5.65 32.08 -7.92
C TYR A 207 5.47 33.47 -8.52
N GLU A 208 5.79 34.56 -7.78
CA GLU A 208 5.78 35.91 -8.31
C GLU A 208 7.05 36.26 -9.12
N GLY A 209 8.20 35.68 -8.76
CA GLY A 209 9.51 36.01 -9.35
C GLY A 209 9.87 35.15 -10.56
N ASP A 210 9.59 33.87 -10.54
CA ASP A 210 9.89 32.94 -11.64
C ASP A 210 8.77 31.91 -11.85
N TRP A 211 7.74 32.33 -12.54
CA TRP A 211 6.56 31.51 -12.83
C TRP A 211 6.89 30.23 -13.60
N ASN A 212 7.75 30.29 -14.62
CA ASN A 212 8.10 29.11 -15.40
C ASN A 212 8.78 28.05 -14.52
N ARG A 213 9.75 28.46 -13.71
CA ARG A 213 10.44 27.56 -12.79
C ARG A 213 9.49 27.01 -11.72
N PHE A 214 8.51 27.81 -11.27
CA PHE A 214 7.49 27.35 -10.34
C PHE A 214 6.60 26.25 -10.92
N VAL A 215 6.19 26.38 -12.19
CA VAL A 215 5.46 25.32 -12.90
C VAL A 215 6.32 24.08 -13.09
N GLU A 216 7.59 24.26 -13.48
CA GLU A 216 8.53 23.14 -13.61
C GLU A 216 8.74 22.40 -12.30
N TYR A 217 8.78 23.11 -11.18
CA TYR A 217 8.89 22.53 -9.85
C TYR A 217 7.73 21.55 -9.57
N ASN A 218 6.48 21.95 -9.82
CA ASN A 218 5.31 21.08 -9.69
C ASN A 218 5.34 19.86 -10.63
N ILE A 219 5.74 20.09 -11.90
CA ILE A 219 5.89 19.00 -12.87
C ILE A 219 6.95 17.99 -12.40
N ILE A 220 8.10 18.48 -11.94
CA ILE A 220 9.20 17.60 -11.49
C ILE A 220 8.80 16.81 -10.24
N ASP A 221 8.04 17.40 -9.31
CA ASP A 221 7.55 16.68 -8.13
C ASP A 221 6.66 15.49 -8.52
N THR A 222 5.79 15.67 -9.50
CA THR A 222 4.96 14.60 -10.04
C THR A 222 5.81 13.53 -10.74
N VAL A 223 6.81 13.93 -11.53
CA VAL A 223 7.74 13.02 -12.21
C VAL A 223 8.56 12.20 -11.22
N LEU A 224 9.02 12.80 -10.13
CA LEU A 224 9.80 12.10 -9.11
C LEU A 224 9.02 10.96 -8.45
N VAL A 225 7.72 11.11 -8.25
CA VAL A 225 6.85 10.03 -7.75
C VAL A 225 6.76 8.89 -8.77
N ASP A 226 6.66 9.21 -10.06
CA ASP A 226 6.64 8.22 -11.14
C ASP A 226 7.99 7.48 -11.27
N GLU A 227 9.12 8.19 -11.14
CA GLU A 227 10.45 7.59 -11.13
C GLU A 227 10.67 6.67 -9.91
N LEU A 228 10.12 7.03 -8.74
CA LEU A 228 10.11 6.15 -7.58
C LEU A 228 9.32 4.87 -7.88
N GLU A 229 8.15 4.97 -8.52
CA GLU A 229 7.37 3.80 -8.92
C GLU A 229 8.10 2.96 -9.95
N ASP A 230 8.76 3.58 -10.92
CA ASP A 230 9.55 2.85 -11.92
C ASP A 230 10.65 2.00 -11.29
N LYS A 231 11.26 2.49 -10.19
CA LYS A 231 12.29 1.78 -9.45
C LYS A 231 11.72 0.76 -8.45
N MET A 232 10.73 1.17 -7.66
CA MET A 232 10.32 0.43 -6.46
C MET A 232 9.12 -0.48 -6.70
N LYS A 233 8.26 -0.16 -7.68
CA LYS A 233 7.08 -0.95 -8.06
C LYS A 233 6.09 -1.17 -6.91
N LEU A 234 5.85 -0.15 -6.09
CA LEU A 234 4.99 -0.26 -4.91
C LEU A 234 3.50 -0.23 -5.27
N ILE A 235 3.10 0.54 -6.28
CA ILE A 235 1.73 0.52 -6.82
C ILE A 235 1.46 -0.85 -7.43
N GLU A 236 2.38 -1.35 -8.26
CA GLU A 236 2.25 -2.68 -8.87
C GLU A 236 2.19 -3.80 -7.82
N LEU A 237 2.93 -3.67 -6.71
CA LEU A 237 2.84 -4.58 -5.57
C LEU A 237 1.47 -4.51 -4.89
N ALA A 238 0.93 -3.31 -4.65
CA ALA A 238 -0.39 -3.10 -4.06
C ALA A 238 -1.49 -3.71 -4.94
N ILE A 239 -1.44 -3.50 -6.26
CA ILE A 239 -2.33 -4.10 -7.24
C ILE A 239 -2.24 -5.63 -7.19
N THR A 240 -1.03 -6.19 -7.18
CA THR A 240 -0.79 -7.64 -7.04
C THR A 240 -1.48 -8.20 -5.80
N MET A 241 -1.32 -7.53 -4.66
CA MET A 241 -1.93 -7.97 -3.39
C MET A 241 -3.45 -7.89 -3.43
N ALA A 242 -4.00 -6.84 -4.02
CA ALA A 242 -5.44 -6.63 -4.12
C ALA A 242 -6.12 -7.67 -5.02
N TYR A 243 -5.56 -7.94 -6.19
CA TYR A 243 -6.07 -8.97 -7.10
C TYR A 243 -5.97 -10.38 -6.49
N ASP A 244 -4.88 -10.67 -5.82
CA ASP A 244 -4.69 -11.95 -5.13
C ASP A 244 -5.71 -12.16 -4.00
N ALA A 245 -5.94 -11.15 -3.19
CA ALA A 245 -6.92 -11.17 -2.12
C ALA A 245 -8.36 -10.94 -2.60
N LYS A 246 -8.57 -10.47 -3.83
CA LYS A 246 -9.87 -10.05 -4.39
C LYS A 246 -10.54 -8.98 -3.53
N CYS A 247 -9.77 -8.00 -3.09
CA CYS A 247 -10.21 -6.85 -2.31
C CYS A 247 -9.98 -5.53 -3.06
N ASN A 248 -10.47 -4.42 -2.55
CA ASN A 248 -10.19 -3.11 -3.14
C ASN A 248 -8.70 -2.77 -3.01
N PHE A 249 -8.18 -1.96 -3.94
CA PHE A 249 -6.76 -1.56 -3.92
C PHE A 249 -6.37 -0.89 -2.60
N GLY A 250 -7.21 -0.03 -2.03
CA GLY A 250 -6.97 0.60 -0.73
C GLY A 250 -7.00 -0.35 0.48
N ASP A 251 -7.61 -1.53 0.36
CA ASP A 251 -7.67 -2.49 1.47
C ASP A 251 -6.31 -3.12 1.80
N VAL A 252 -5.34 -3.05 0.88
CA VAL A 252 -3.98 -3.59 1.08
C VAL A 252 -3.22 -2.90 2.21
N PHE A 253 -3.61 -1.67 2.57
CA PHE A 253 -3.07 -0.98 3.74
C PHE A 253 -3.52 -1.60 5.07
N SER A 254 -4.57 -2.43 5.07
CA SER A 254 -5.06 -3.13 6.25
C SER A 254 -4.81 -4.63 6.15
N ALA A 255 -3.89 -5.14 6.98
CA ALA A 255 -3.65 -6.58 7.07
C ALA A 255 -4.91 -7.36 7.42
N VAL A 256 -5.77 -6.79 8.29
CA VAL A 256 -7.04 -7.41 8.71
C VAL A 256 -7.98 -7.58 7.53
N ARG A 257 -8.22 -6.51 6.75
CA ARG A 257 -9.10 -6.57 5.57
C ARG A 257 -8.59 -7.51 4.50
N THR A 258 -7.28 -7.48 4.25
CA THR A 258 -6.63 -8.39 3.30
C THR A 258 -6.82 -9.86 3.71
N TRP A 259 -6.58 -10.18 4.99
CA TRP A 259 -6.75 -11.55 5.48
C TRP A 259 -8.21 -11.97 5.60
N ASP A 260 -9.11 -11.05 5.94
CA ASP A 260 -10.57 -11.30 5.94
C ASP A 260 -11.04 -11.72 4.54
N SER A 261 -10.62 -10.98 3.51
CA SER A 261 -10.94 -11.32 2.12
C SER A 261 -10.31 -12.64 1.66
N LEU A 262 -9.04 -12.87 1.97
CA LEU A 262 -8.34 -14.13 1.65
C LEU A 262 -9.04 -15.34 2.30
N MET A 263 -9.38 -15.23 3.58
CA MET A 263 -10.09 -16.30 4.30
C MET A 263 -11.50 -16.48 3.78
N TYR A 264 -12.23 -15.40 3.50
CA TYR A 264 -13.54 -15.46 2.88
C TYR A 264 -13.51 -16.24 1.56
N ASN A 265 -12.61 -15.88 0.64
CA ASN A 265 -12.44 -16.55 -0.64
C ASN A 265 -12.09 -18.04 -0.48
N HIS A 266 -11.18 -18.34 0.45
CA HIS A 266 -10.76 -19.72 0.71
C HIS A 266 -11.90 -20.60 1.23
N LEU A 267 -12.67 -20.10 2.20
CA LEU A 267 -13.78 -20.82 2.81
C LEU A 267 -15.01 -20.88 1.89
N TRP A 268 -15.27 -19.81 1.11
CA TRP A 268 -16.35 -19.79 0.12
C TRP A 268 -16.18 -20.91 -0.91
N ASN A 269 -14.96 -21.07 -1.46
CA ASN A 269 -14.65 -22.11 -2.41
C ASN A 269 -14.84 -23.53 -1.83
N LYS A 270 -14.73 -23.65 -0.50
CA LYS A 270 -15.00 -24.90 0.24
C LYS A 270 -16.45 -25.04 0.70
N LYS A 271 -17.32 -24.05 0.41
CA LYS A 271 -18.70 -23.98 0.88
C LYS A 271 -18.83 -24.01 2.40
N ILE A 272 -17.90 -23.35 3.08
CA ILE A 272 -17.86 -23.21 4.54
C ILE A 272 -18.24 -21.79 4.91
N VAL A 273 -19.24 -21.67 5.78
CA VAL A 273 -19.70 -20.37 6.31
C VAL A 273 -18.87 -19.99 7.52
N ILE A 274 -18.38 -18.75 7.56
CA ILE A 274 -17.72 -18.19 8.73
C ILE A 274 -18.79 -17.92 9.79
N GLY A 275 -18.66 -18.55 10.96
CA GLY A 275 -19.54 -18.30 12.10
C GLY A 275 -19.37 -16.87 12.63
N GLN A 276 -20.46 -16.26 13.08
CA GLN A 276 -20.36 -14.99 13.80
C GLN A 276 -19.72 -15.25 15.17
N GLY A 277 -18.60 -14.57 15.43
CA GLY A 277 -17.91 -14.66 16.72
C GLY A 277 -18.75 -14.07 17.85
N GLY A 278 -18.70 -14.69 19.03
CA GLY A 278 -19.16 -14.05 20.28
C GLY A 278 -18.29 -12.82 20.57
N GLY A 279 -18.86 -11.84 21.28
CA GLY A 279 -18.28 -10.53 21.51
C GLY A 279 -16.81 -10.53 21.94
N ARG A 280 -16.14 -9.43 21.66
CA ARG A 280 -14.71 -9.19 21.97
C ARG A 280 -14.42 -9.47 23.44
N LYS A 281 -13.40 -10.27 23.69
CA LYS A 281 -12.82 -10.39 25.03
C LYS A 281 -11.65 -9.41 25.08
N ASP A 282 -11.65 -8.52 26.07
CA ASP A 282 -10.51 -7.67 26.42
C ASP A 282 -9.39 -8.54 27.02
N THR A 283 -8.68 -9.26 26.16
CA THR A 283 -7.48 -10.01 26.54
C THR A 283 -6.29 -9.30 25.90
N GLN A 284 -5.41 -8.77 26.73
CA GLN A 284 -4.14 -8.24 26.28
C GLN A 284 -3.30 -9.40 25.73
N ILE A 285 -2.88 -9.28 24.48
CA ILE A 285 -2.01 -10.25 23.82
C ILE A 285 -0.57 -9.81 24.08
N GLU A 286 0.21 -10.68 24.74
CA GLU A 286 1.63 -10.42 24.95
C GLU A 286 2.38 -10.47 23.61
N GLY A 287 3.28 -9.50 23.40
CA GLY A 287 4.20 -9.46 22.26
C GLY A 287 5.30 -10.51 22.37
N ALA A 288 6.20 -10.51 21.38
CA ALA A 288 7.37 -11.38 21.40
C ALA A 288 8.35 -10.94 22.50
N PHE A 289 8.98 -11.90 23.15
CA PHE A 289 10.09 -11.64 24.07
C PHE A 289 11.31 -11.10 23.30
N VAL A 290 11.84 -9.98 23.76
CA VAL A 290 13.09 -9.40 23.27
C VAL A 290 14.08 -9.39 24.43
N GLN A 291 15.20 -10.08 24.27
CA GLN A 291 16.25 -10.09 25.28
C GLN A 291 17.01 -8.75 25.22
N GLU A 292 17.21 -8.14 26.37
CA GLU A 292 18.04 -6.94 26.48
C GLU A 292 19.47 -7.24 26.00
N PRO A 293 20.05 -6.38 25.12
CA PRO A 293 21.40 -6.56 24.64
C PRO A 293 22.41 -6.33 25.76
N VAL A 294 23.43 -7.13 25.80
CA VAL A 294 24.61 -6.89 26.64
C VAL A 294 25.64 -6.13 25.79
N PRO A 295 25.83 -4.82 25.99
CA PRO A 295 26.80 -4.05 25.22
C PRO A 295 28.21 -4.57 25.42
N GLY A 296 28.97 -4.73 24.35
CA GLY A 296 30.34 -5.23 24.40
C GLY A 296 30.92 -5.49 23.02
N SER A 297 32.20 -5.85 23.00
CA SER A 297 32.87 -6.34 21.81
C SER A 297 32.92 -7.86 21.86
N TYR A 298 32.44 -8.51 20.82
CA TYR A 298 32.34 -9.97 20.76
C TYR A 298 33.09 -10.50 19.54
N GLU A 299 33.84 -11.57 19.74
CA GLU A 299 34.52 -12.31 18.67
C GLU A 299 33.70 -13.58 18.33
N TRP A 300 33.82 -14.05 17.10
CA TRP A 300 33.16 -15.27 16.63
C TRP A 300 31.64 -15.27 16.78
N VAL A 301 30.98 -14.20 16.36
CA VAL A 301 29.51 -14.05 16.41
C VAL A 301 28.88 -14.84 15.28
N ALA A 302 27.94 -15.75 15.62
CA ALA A 302 27.08 -16.43 14.66
C ALA A 302 25.63 -15.96 14.82
N SER A 303 25.00 -15.52 13.71
CA SER A 303 23.60 -15.10 13.69
C SER A 303 22.74 -16.16 13.02
N PHE A 304 21.64 -16.53 13.65
CA PHE A 304 20.66 -17.48 13.13
C PHE A 304 19.30 -16.83 13.03
N ASP A 305 18.62 -17.05 11.91
CA ASP A 305 17.24 -16.58 11.69
C ASP A 305 16.34 -17.73 11.29
N ALA A 306 15.17 -17.81 11.91
CA ALA A 306 14.18 -18.83 11.62
C ALA A 306 13.31 -18.42 10.42
N THR A 307 13.39 -19.15 9.33
CA THR A 307 12.64 -18.86 8.11
C THR A 307 11.14 -18.88 8.37
N SER A 308 10.48 -17.70 8.21
CA SER A 308 9.03 -17.55 8.36
C SER A 308 8.51 -18.14 9.68
N LEU A 309 9.07 -17.72 10.83
CA LEU A 309 8.85 -18.34 12.15
C LEU A 309 7.36 -18.55 12.47
N TYR A 310 6.52 -17.50 12.46
CA TYR A 310 5.09 -17.60 12.78
C TYR A 310 4.32 -18.50 11.81
N PRO A 311 4.46 -18.38 10.49
CA PRO A 311 3.88 -19.30 9.54
C PRO A 311 4.29 -20.76 9.79
N SER A 312 5.57 -21.00 10.09
CA SER A 312 6.09 -22.34 10.37
C SER A 312 5.48 -22.96 11.62
N ILE A 313 5.30 -22.17 12.69
CA ILE A 313 4.65 -22.62 13.92
C ILE A 313 3.18 -22.97 13.65
N LEU A 314 2.44 -22.14 12.92
CA LEU A 314 1.04 -22.43 12.55
C LEU A 314 0.92 -23.74 11.78
N MET A 315 1.79 -23.97 10.80
CA MET A 315 1.79 -25.20 10.02
C MET A 315 2.20 -26.44 10.85
N GLN A 316 3.26 -26.29 11.66
CA GLN A 316 3.82 -27.39 12.47
C GLN A 316 2.80 -27.89 13.50
N HIS A 317 2.12 -26.98 14.16
CA HIS A 317 1.15 -27.30 15.21
C HIS A 317 -0.28 -27.42 14.72
N ASN A 318 -0.55 -27.22 13.44
CA ASN A 318 -1.87 -27.26 12.84
C ASN A 318 -2.85 -26.28 13.52
N MET A 319 -2.36 -25.06 13.83
CA MET A 319 -3.13 -24.08 14.60
C MET A 319 -4.20 -23.43 13.73
N SER A 320 -5.44 -23.69 14.05
CA SER A 320 -6.62 -23.09 13.42
C SER A 320 -7.82 -23.19 14.37
N PRO A 321 -8.80 -22.28 14.32
CA PRO A 321 -9.95 -22.33 15.23
C PRO A 321 -10.69 -23.67 15.23
N GLU A 322 -10.84 -24.30 14.06
CA GLU A 322 -11.58 -25.56 13.89
C GLU A 322 -10.76 -26.80 14.21
N THR A 323 -9.48 -26.65 14.50
CA THR A 323 -8.58 -27.75 14.91
C THR A 323 -8.26 -27.73 16.40
N ILE A 324 -8.63 -26.66 17.12
CA ILE A 324 -8.45 -26.62 18.57
C ILE A 324 -9.28 -27.73 19.25
N VAL A 325 -8.69 -28.39 20.24
CA VAL A 325 -9.37 -29.43 21.02
C VAL A 325 -10.00 -28.78 22.22
N PRO A 326 -11.37 -28.62 22.27
CA PRO A 326 -12.05 -27.93 23.35
C PRO A 326 -11.84 -28.62 24.70
N GLY A 327 -11.65 -27.80 25.76
CA GLY A 327 -11.52 -28.32 27.12
C GLY A 327 -10.21 -29.09 27.38
N PHE A 328 -9.33 -29.19 26.40
CA PHE A 328 -8.06 -29.91 26.53
C PHE A 328 -6.89 -28.94 26.51
N LYS A 329 -6.37 -28.62 27.66
CA LYS A 329 -5.21 -27.77 27.86
C LYS A 329 -4.29 -28.37 28.89
N TYR A 330 -3.01 -28.52 28.52
CA TYR A 330 -2.00 -28.91 29.49
C TYR A 330 -1.48 -27.69 30.25
N GLU A 331 -1.38 -27.79 31.56
CA GLU A 331 -0.55 -26.90 32.36
C GLU A 331 0.88 -27.40 32.26
N VAL A 332 1.69 -26.77 31.43
CA VAL A 332 3.06 -27.24 31.14
C VAL A 332 4.04 -26.07 31.24
N SER A 333 5.15 -26.34 31.89
CA SER A 333 6.34 -25.48 31.81
C SER A 333 7.09 -25.69 30.49
N VAL A 334 8.02 -24.81 30.16
CA VAL A 334 8.90 -25.00 28.99
C VAL A 334 9.70 -26.30 29.08
N ASN A 335 10.16 -26.65 30.29
CA ASN A 335 10.90 -27.90 30.53
C ASN A 335 10.04 -29.16 30.28
N ASP A 336 8.75 -29.08 30.67
CA ASP A 336 7.80 -30.17 30.40
C ASP A 336 7.55 -30.38 28.91
N GLN A 337 7.62 -29.31 28.11
CA GLN A 337 7.45 -29.39 26.65
C GLN A 337 8.65 -30.05 25.96
N LEU A 338 9.81 -30.02 26.57
CA LEU A 338 11.00 -30.69 26.10
C LEU A 338 11.06 -32.19 26.52
N ASP A 339 10.13 -32.61 27.40
CA ASP A 339 10.01 -34.01 27.84
C ASP A 339 9.37 -34.86 26.75
N ARG A 340 10.17 -35.74 26.19
CA ARG A 340 9.77 -36.67 25.11
C ARG A 340 8.60 -37.58 25.50
N TYR A 341 8.51 -38.00 26.74
CA TYR A 341 7.44 -38.87 27.22
C TYR A 341 6.07 -38.23 27.14
N LYS A 342 5.96 -36.96 27.53
CA LYS A 342 4.72 -36.17 27.36
C LYS A 342 4.35 -35.93 25.91
N LEU A 343 5.36 -35.69 25.05
CA LEU A 343 5.16 -35.52 23.62
C LEU A 343 4.68 -36.81 22.94
N ASP A 344 5.16 -38.00 23.38
CA ASP A 344 4.74 -39.26 22.81
C ASP A 344 3.26 -39.56 23.13
N LYS A 345 2.76 -39.25 24.32
CA LYS A 345 1.34 -39.35 24.66
C LYS A 345 0.45 -38.46 23.77
N LEU A 346 0.94 -37.28 23.33
CA LEU A 346 0.22 -36.43 22.40
C LEU A 346 0.20 -37.04 21.00
N LYS A 347 1.28 -37.66 20.56
CA LYS A 347 1.33 -38.39 19.29
C LYS A 347 0.36 -39.56 19.22
N GLU A 348 0.20 -40.31 20.31
CA GLU A 348 -0.81 -41.39 20.42
C GLU A 348 -2.24 -40.88 20.21
N LYS A 349 -2.54 -39.65 20.69
CA LYS A 349 -3.83 -38.99 20.49
C LYS A 349 -3.97 -38.25 19.17
N ASN A 350 -2.94 -38.29 18.32
CA ASN A 350 -2.88 -37.50 17.08
C ASN A 350 -3.08 -35.99 17.30
N TYR A 351 -2.52 -35.47 18.40
CA TYR A 351 -2.58 -34.04 18.75
C TYR A 351 -1.20 -33.39 18.64
N THR A 352 -1.22 -32.07 18.47
CA THR A 352 -0.07 -31.18 18.68
C THR A 352 -0.39 -30.24 19.85
N MET A 353 0.64 -29.71 20.49
CA MET A 353 0.50 -28.78 21.61
C MET A 353 1.25 -27.50 21.33
N ALA A 354 0.57 -26.37 21.52
CA ALA A 354 1.18 -25.04 21.50
C ALA A 354 1.92 -24.74 22.80
N GLY A 355 2.78 -23.72 22.80
CA GLY A 355 3.57 -23.31 23.96
C GLY A 355 2.77 -22.97 25.19
N ASN A 356 1.51 -22.53 25.02
CA ASN A 356 0.56 -22.24 26.12
C ASN A 356 -0.22 -23.49 26.60
N GLY A 357 0.12 -24.69 26.12
CA GLY A 357 -0.53 -25.95 26.48
C GLY A 357 -1.83 -26.25 25.71
N SER A 358 -2.31 -25.37 24.85
CA SER A 358 -3.48 -25.65 23.99
C SER A 358 -3.15 -26.73 22.97
N CYS A 359 -4.09 -27.65 22.74
CA CYS A 359 -3.91 -28.75 21.82
C CYS A 359 -4.73 -28.59 20.55
N TYR A 360 -4.18 -29.09 19.45
CA TYR A 360 -4.79 -29.08 18.13
C TYR A 360 -4.78 -30.48 17.53
N THR A 361 -5.88 -30.88 16.90
CA THR A 361 -5.97 -32.19 16.24
C THR A 361 -5.19 -32.20 14.92
N ARG A 362 -4.67 -33.37 14.55
CA ARG A 362 -4.07 -33.65 13.24
C ARG A 362 -4.97 -34.48 12.32
N GLU A 363 -6.18 -34.80 12.74
CA GLU A 363 -7.11 -35.59 11.93
C GLU A 363 -7.47 -34.91 10.62
N LYS A 364 -7.54 -33.58 10.64
CA LYS A 364 -7.75 -32.73 9.46
C LYS A 364 -6.77 -31.58 9.46
N LYS A 365 -6.41 -31.10 8.28
CA LYS A 365 -5.60 -29.90 8.14
C LYS A 365 -6.46 -28.68 8.41
N GLY A 366 -5.97 -27.76 9.23
CA GLY A 366 -6.62 -26.50 9.54
C GLY A 366 -6.59 -25.50 8.38
N TYR A 367 -7.55 -24.58 8.33
CA TYR A 367 -7.67 -23.59 7.23
C TYR A 367 -6.48 -22.63 7.20
N PHE A 368 -6.04 -22.13 8.37
CA PHE A 368 -4.86 -21.28 8.42
C PHE A 368 -3.58 -22.03 7.97
N PRO A 369 -3.24 -23.21 8.52
CA PRO A 369 -2.15 -24.02 8.02
C PRO A 369 -2.20 -24.31 6.52
N GLU A 370 -3.40 -24.51 5.96
CA GLU A 370 -3.57 -24.81 4.54
C GLU A 370 -3.20 -23.60 3.68
N ILE A 371 -3.76 -22.42 3.99
CA ILE A 371 -3.54 -21.19 3.22
C ILE A 371 -2.09 -20.70 3.38
N VAL A 372 -1.54 -20.80 4.59
CA VAL A 372 -0.15 -20.44 4.90
C VAL A 372 0.82 -21.34 4.15
N GLN A 373 0.55 -22.66 4.09
CA GLN A 373 1.37 -23.60 3.32
C GLN A 373 1.35 -23.28 1.82
N LYS A 374 0.17 -22.93 1.28
CA LYS A 374 0.04 -22.50 -0.11
C LYS A 374 0.90 -21.26 -0.36
N PHE A 375 0.74 -20.22 0.45
CA PHE A 375 1.50 -18.98 0.30
C PHE A 375 3.01 -19.15 0.46
N PHE A 376 3.44 -20.00 1.38
CA PHE A 376 4.85 -20.34 1.55
C PHE A 376 5.42 -21.02 0.30
N ASN A 377 4.70 -22.00 -0.25
CA ASN A 377 5.10 -22.70 -1.46
C ASN A 377 5.09 -21.75 -2.69
N ASP A 378 4.07 -20.92 -2.83
CA ASP A 378 3.98 -19.91 -3.88
C ASP A 378 5.15 -18.93 -3.83
N ARG A 379 5.51 -18.46 -2.63
CA ARG A 379 6.67 -17.59 -2.42
C ARG A 379 7.98 -18.26 -2.88
N LEU A 380 8.19 -19.52 -2.52
CA LEU A 380 9.38 -20.27 -2.95
C LEU A 380 9.42 -20.44 -4.47
N LYS A 381 8.27 -20.73 -5.09
CA LYS A 381 8.12 -20.85 -6.54
C LYS A 381 8.50 -19.53 -7.23
N TYR A 382 7.89 -18.41 -6.81
CA TYR A 382 8.15 -17.11 -7.42
C TYR A 382 9.59 -16.62 -7.20
N LYS A 383 10.18 -16.91 -6.02
CA LYS A 383 11.58 -16.60 -5.77
C LYS A 383 12.51 -17.33 -6.73
N LYS A 384 12.24 -18.62 -7.02
CA LYS A 384 13.01 -19.41 -8.00
C LYS A 384 12.85 -18.87 -9.42
N LEU A 385 11.62 -18.49 -9.81
CA LEU A 385 11.35 -17.90 -11.13
C LEU A 385 12.04 -16.54 -11.30
N MET A 386 12.03 -15.71 -10.26
CA MET A 386 12.77 -14.43 -10.25
C MET A 386 14.27 -14.66 -10.42
N GLN A 387 14.87 -15.61 -9.65
CA GLN A 387 16.29 -15.92 -9.76
C GLN A 387 16.66 -16.47 -11.14
N LYS A 388 15.78 -17.27 -11.75
CA LYS A 388 15.96 -17.74 -13.13
C LYS A 388 15.94 -16.58 -14.12
N ALA A 389 14.92 -15.70 -14.04
CA ALA A 389 14.83 -14.53 -14.91
C ALA A 389 16.03 -13.57 -14.73
N GLN A 390 16.57 -13.42 -13.51
CA GLN A 390 17.80 -12.67 -13.25
C GLN A 390 19.00 -13.27 -13.98
N LYS A 391 19.16 -14.59 -13.96
CA LYS A 391 20.22 -15.28 -14.67
C LYS A 391 20.06 -15.14 -16.19
N ASP A 392 18.85 -15.37 -16.70
CA ASP A 392 18.54 -15.23 -18.13
C ASP A 392 18.80 -13.80 -18.62
N PHE A 393 18.48 -12.78 -17.79
CA PHE A 393 18.79 -11.37 -18.09
C PHE A 393 20.30 -11.09 -18.12
N GLN A 394 21.05 -11.66 -17.18
CA GLN A 394 22.52 -11.52 -17.19
C GLN A 394 23.16 -12.16 -18.42
N GLU A 395 22.61 -13.27 -18.92
CA GLU A 395 23.12 -14.00 -20.09
C GLU A 395 22.71 -13.32 -21.42
N THR A 396 21.49 -12.78 -21.52
CA THR A 396 20.91 -12.31 -22.79
C THR A 396 20.78 -10.80 -22.92
N GLY A 397 20.70 -10.05 -21.82
CA GLY A 397 20.39 -8.62 -21.79
C GLY A 397 18.98 -8.27 -22.27
N ALA A 398 18.11 -9.24 -22.54
CA ALA A 398 16.81 -9.00 -23.13
C ALA A 398 15.82 -8.36 -22.15
N LEU A 399 15.19 -7.24 -22.53
CA LEU A 399 14.32 -6.43 -21.66
C LEU A 399 13.11 -7.19 -21.11
N HIS A 400 12.59 -8.19 -21.81
CA HIS A 400 11.45 -8.98 -21.30
C HIS A 400 11.80 -9.70 -19.98
N HIS A 401 13.05 -10.15 -19.80
CA HIS A 401 13.49 -10.74 -18.54
C HIS A 401 13.49 -9.73 -17.38
N LYS A 402 13.74 -8.45 -17.66
CA LYS A 402 13.63 -7.40 -16.64
C LYS A 402 12.19 -7.27 -16.13
N ASN A 403 11.20 -7.37 -17.03
CA ASN A 403 9.79 -7.37 -16.65
C ASN A 403 9.41 -8.63 -15.85
N GLU A 404 9.94 -9.80 -16.24
CA GLU A 404 9.75 -11.05 -15.49
C GLU A 404 10.34 -10.97 -14.09
N ILE A 405 11.53 -10.38 -13.92
CA ILE A 405 12.15 -10.14 -12.61
C ILE A 405 11.23 -9.30 -11.74
N SER A 406 10.72 -8.17 -12.24
CA SER A 406 9.79 -7.31 -11.52
C SER A 406 8.52 -8.06 -11.12
N LYS A 407 7.87 -8.71 -12.08
CA LYS A 407 6.65 -9.51 -11.87
C LYS A 407 6.82 -10.55 -10.77
N TYR A 408 7.86 -11.39 -10.87
CA TYR A 408 8.06 -12.45 -9.88
C TYR A 408 8.53 -11.93 -8.53
N ASN A 409 9.26 -10.79 -8.53
CA ASN A 409 9.60 -10.10 -7.28
C ASN A 409 8.34 -9.61 -6.56
N ASN A 410 7.40 -8.97 -7.27
CA ASN A 410 6.14 -8.50 -6.70
C ASN A 410 5.31 -9.65 -6.15
N PHE A 411 5.18 -10.76 -6.88
CA PHE A 411 4.46 -11.93 -6.39
C PHE A 411 5.11 -12.53 -5.14
N GLN A 412 6.43 -12.69 -5.10
CA GLN A 412 7.10 -13.24 -3.90
C GLN A 412 7.03 -12.27 -2.71
N MET A 413 7.08 -10.94 -2.95
CA MET A 413 6.95 -9.92 -1.91
C MET A 413 5.52 -9.86 -1.37
N ALA A 414 4.49 -9.92 -2.22
CA ALA A 414 3.10 -10.01 -1.79
C ALA A 414 2.90 -11.19 -0.83
N ARG A 415 3.40 -12.39 -1.18
CA ARG A 415 3.34 -13.56 -0.29
C ARG A 415 4.12 -13.37 1.01
N LYS A 416 5.29 -12.73 0.96
CA LYS A 416 6.08 -12.40 2.16
C LYS A 416 5.30 -11.50 3.11
N ILE A 417 4.67 -10.45 2.58
CA ILE A 417 3.89 -9.49 3.35
C ILE A 417 2.66 -10.17 3.96
N GLN A 418 1.92 -10.93 3.17
CA GLN A 418 0.75 -11.69 3.64
C GLN A 418 1.13 -12.66 4.77
N LEU A 419 2.17 -13.48 4.60
CA LEU A 419 2.63 -14.41 5.63
C LEU A 419 3.04 -13.71 6.93
N ASN A 420 3.76 -12.61 6.83
CA ASN A 420 4.23 -11.87 8.01
C ASN A 420 3.11 -11.10 8.73
N SER A 421 2.09 -10.66 8.00
CA SER A 421 0.97 -9.88 8.56
C SER A 421 -0.12 -10.73 9.21
N LEU A 422 -0.12 -12.05 9.01
CA LEU A 422 -1.17 -12.94 9.52
C LEU A 422 -1.31 -12.87 11.04
N TYR A 423 -0.20 -12.94 11.77
CA TYR A 423 -0.24 -12.90 13.23
C TYR A 423 -0.84 -11.59 13.72
N GLY A 424 -0.41 -10.45 13.17
CA GLY A 424 -0.97 -9.15 13.50
C GLY A 424 -2.46 -9.04 13.15
N ALA A 425 -2.89 -9.63 12.04
CA ALA A 425 -4.30 -9.66 11.66
C ALA A 425 -5.15 -10.49 12.63
N LEU A 426 -4.65 -11.65 13.10
CA LEU A 426 -5.31 -12.50 14.07
C LEU A 426 -5.32 -11.89 15.48
N ALA A 427 -4.31 -11.10 15.82
CA ALA A 427 -4.18 -10.42 17.11
C ALA A 427 -4.98 -9.11 17.21
N ASN A 428 -5.52 -8.62 16.10
CA ASN A 428 -6.31 -7.39 16.08
C ASN A 428 -7.70 -7.65 16.65
N GLN A 429 -8.06 -6.84 17.69
CA GLN A 429 -9.32 -6.96 18.42
C GLN A 429 -10.38 -6.00 17.89
#